data_d59d7984e3decbb9138dec94ff6b1246
#
_entry.id   d59d7984e3decbb9138dec94ff6b1246
#
_cell.length_a   1.000
_cell.length_b   1.000
_cell.length_c   1.000
_cell.angle_alpha   90.00
_cell.angle_beta   90.00
_cell.angle_gamma   90.00
#
_symmetry.space_group_name_H-M   'P 1'
#
loop_
_entity.id
_entity.type
_entity.pdbx_description
1 polymer ?
#
loop_
_entity_poly.entity_id
_entity_poly.type
_entity_poly.pdbx_seq_one_letter_code
_entity_poly.pdbx_strand_id
1 'polypeptide(L)'
;ALGSTPSSIFVNAMDTNPLAADPAVVIAERQEDFANGLKALSILSGGKVYLCKKAGANVSAGDSKAETAEFDGPHPAGLAGTHVHYLDPVGAKKTVWTVNYQDVIAIGKTLTSGELDNSRVVAIGGPAAKNPRLVRTVVGADLTELTASEKKDGDVRVVSGSVLNGTTAQGVHGFLGRFHLQVSLLLEGKEKVLFGWLTPGSDKHSVTRAYTGHFSGSKQFDMT
;
A
#
# COMPACT_ATOMS: atom_id res chain seq x y z
N ALA A 1 18.79 -10.07 4.31
CA ALA A 1 19.35 -11.14 5.13
C ALA A 1 20.15 -10.51 6.28
N LEU A 2 20.15 -11.16 7.44
CA LEU A 2 21.01 -10.74 8.56
C LEU A 2 22.44 -10.64 8.09
N GLY A 3 23.13 -9.53 8.44
CA GLY A 3 24.52 -9.29 8.02
C GLY A 3 24.69 -8.75 6.59
N SER A 4 23.61 -8.50 5.84
CA SER A 4 23.73 -7.82 4.55
C SER A 4 23.85 -6.30 4.73
N THR A 5 24.71 -5.68 3.93
CA THR A 5 24.83 -4.22 3.86
C THR A 5 24.20 -3.75 2.55
N PRO A 6 23.21 -2.84 2.55
CA PRO A 6 22.59 -2.35 1.33
C PRO A 6 23.52 -1.36 0.62
N SER A 7 23.57 -1.42 -0.70
CA SER A 7 24.19 -0.39 -1.54
C SER A 7 23.38 0.91 -1.54
N SER A 8 22.07 0.77 -1.42
CA SER A 8 21.13 1.89 -1.29
C SER A 8 19.87 1.46 -0.55
N ILE A 9 19.16 2.43 0.03
CA ILE A 9 17.86 2.23 0.68
C ILE A 9 16.81 3.05 -0.05
N PHE A 10 15.68 2.42 -0.38
CA PHE A 10 14.54 3.06 -1.01
C PHE A 10 13.41 3.22 0.01
N VAL A 11 13.04 4.44 0.29
CA VAL A 11 11.85 4.77 1.08
C VAL A 11 10.70 4.99 0.13
N ASN A 12 9.72 4.09 0.17
CA ASN A 12 8.53 4.19 -0.66
C ASN A 12 7.45 5.02 0.03
N ALA A 13 7.26 6.25 -0.44
CA ALA A 13 6.20 7.18 -0.04
C ALA A 13 5.18 7.40 -1.19
N MET A 14 4.96 6.38 -2.00
CA MET A 14 3.95 6.32 -3.05
C MET A 14 3.24 4.97 -3.01
N ASP A 15 1.94 4.95 -3.21
CA ASP A 15 1.17 3.72 -3.35
C ASP A 15 0.17 3.87 -4.49
N THR A 16 0.24 2.98 -5.47
CA THR A 16 -0.67 2.93 -6.62
C THR A 16 -1.57 1.70 -6.61
N ASN A 17 -1.62 0.96 -5.49
CA ASN A 17 -2.59 -0.11 -5.35
C ASN A 17 -4.01 0.47 -5.35
N PRO A 18 -4.99 -0.24 -5.94
CA PRO A 18 -6.39 0.17 -5.85
C PRO A 18 -6.84 0.35 -4.40
N LEU A 19 -7.50 1.46 -4.10
CA LEU A 19 -8.01 1.81 -2.77
C LEU A 19 -6.95 2.03 -1.68
N ALA A 20 -5.70 2.20 -2.05
CA ALA A 20 -4.64 2.54 -1.10
C ALA A 20 -4.83 3.95 -0.52
N ALA A 21 -4.34 4.15 0.70
CA ALA A 21 -4.24 5.48 1.30
C ALA A 21 -3.24 6.35 0.52
N ASP A 22 -3.48 7.67 0.48
CA ASP A 22 -2.44 8.60 0.05
C ASP A 22 -1.37 8.70 1.15
N PRO A 23 -0.12 8.31 0.88
CA PRO A 23 0.97 8.39 1.85
C PRO A 23 1.20 9.79 2.39
N ALA A 24 0.96 10.84 1.58
CA ALA A 24 1.15 12.22 2.00
C ALA A 24 0.25 12.62 3.18
N VAL A 25 -1.00 12.10 3.22
CA VAL A 25 -1.94 12.35 4.31
C VAL A 25 -1.43 11.73 5.63
N VAL A 26 -0.94 10.50 5.57
CA VAL A 26 -0.45 9.79 6.76
C VAL A 26 0.87 10.38 7.26
N ILE A 27 1.77 10.76 6.35
CA ILE A 27 3.05 11.39 6.69
C ILE A 27 2.83 12.77 7.33
N ALA A 28 1.87 13.55 6.81
CA ALA A 28 1.58 14.89 7.32
C ALA A 28 1.21 14.90 8.82
N GLU A 29 0.54 13.87 9.32
CA GLU A 29 0.20 13.74 10.73
C GLU A 29 1.42 13.46 11.63
N ARG A 30 2.48 12.89 11.06
CA ARG A 30 3.67 12.43 11.80
C ARG A 30 4.96 12.84 11.07
N GLN A 31 4.98 14.05 10.57
CA GLN A 31 6.08 14.58 9.73
C GLN A 31 7.43 14.57 10.46
N GLU A 32 7.44 14.90 11.75
CA GLU A 32 8.66 14.89 12.55
C GLU A 32 9.24 13.48 12.71
N ASP A 33 8.39 12.50 13.05
CA ASP A 33 8.80 11.10 13.16
C ASP A 33 9.32 10.57 11.81
N PHE A 34 8.68 10.95 10.70
CA PHE A 34 9.12 10.58 9.36
C PHE A 34 10.49 11.17 9.03
N ALA A 35 10.72 12.45 9.32
CA ALA A 35 12.01 13.12 9.11
C ALA A 35 13.13 12.47 9.94
N ASN A 36 12.85 12.15 11.22
CA ASN A 36 13.79 11.46 12.11
C ASN A 36 14.12 10.06 11.58
N GLY A 37 13.12 9.33 11.07
CA GLY A 37 13.34 8.02 10.45
C GLY A 37 14.21 8.10 9.19
N LEU A 38 13.97 9.06 8.30
CA LEU A 38 14.81 9.30 7.13
C LEU A 38 16.26 9.63 7.51
N LYS A 39 16.43 10.47 8.52
CA LYS A 39 17.76 10.82 9.05
C LYS A 39 18.48 9.59 9.60
N ALA A 40 17.77 8.74 10.35
CA ALA A 40 18.34 7.50 10.86
C ALA A 40 18.77 6.55 9.73
N LEU A 41 17.94 6.35 8.71
CA LEU A 41 18.28 5.53 7.55
C LEU A 41 19.48 6.10 6.78
N SER A 42 19.60 7.42 6.69
CA SER A 42 20.73 8.10 6.02
C SER A 42 22.06 7.92 6.79
N ILE A 43 21.99 7.71 8.09
CA ILE A 43 23.17 7.41 8.93
C ILE A 43 23.50 5.92 8.85
N LEU A 44 22.48 5.07 8.87
CA LEU A 44 22.64 3.61 8.82
C LEU A 44 23.21 3.13 7.49
N SER A 45 22.81 3.74 6.41
CA SER A 45 23.26 3.38 5.07
C SER A 45 24.65 3.98 4.79
N GLY A 46 25.60 3.15 4.45
CA GLY A 46 26.86 3.62 3.85
C GLY A 46 26.71 4.10 2.40
N GLY A 47 25.52 3.96 1.82
CA GLY A 47 25.16 4.33 0.45
C GLY A 47 24.07 5.39 0.39
N LYS A 48 23.43 5.50 -0.78
CA LYS A 48 22.36 6.46 -1.02
C LYS A 48 21.03 6.02 -0.38
N VAL A 49 20.26 7.00 0.08
CA VAL A 49 18.87 6.82 0.47
C VAL A 49 17.99 7.58 -0.51
N TYR A 50 17.04 6.91 -1.13
CA TYR A 50 16.08 7.51 -2.06
C TYR A 50 14.71 7.64 -1.39
N LEU A 51 14.15 8.85 -1.38
CA LEU A 51 12.76 9.10 -1.03
C LEU A 51 11.93 9.12 -2.32
N CYS A 52 11.23 8.03 -2.60
CA CYS A 52 10.38 7.88 -3.77
C CYS A 52 8.95 8.32 -3.44
N LYS A 53 8.46 9.37 -4.07
CA LYS A 53 7.13 9.94 -3.84
C LYS A 53 6.37 10.19 -5.14
N LYS A 54 5.07 10.40 -5.02
CA LYS A 54 4.26 10.84 -6.15
C LYS A 54 4.65 12.25 -6.57
N ALA A 55 4.70 12.52 -7.87
CA ALA A 55 4.97 13.84 -8.41
C ALA A 55 4.03 14.90 -7.81
N GLY A 56 4.61 16.00 -7.33
CA GLY A 56 3.88 17.08 -6.68
C GLY A 56 3.35 16.78 -5.27
N ALA A 57 3.57 15.58 -4.71
CA ALA A 57 3.14 15.29 -3.34
C ALA A 57 3.94 16.11 -2.31
N ASN A 58 3.24 16.63 -1.29
CA ASN A 58 3.85 17.39 -0.20
C ASN A 58 4.52 16.45 0.82
N VAL A 59 5.58 15.81 0.40
CA VAL A 59 6.42 14.94 1.24
C VAL A 59 7.85 15.41 1.10
N SER A 60 8.48 15.78 2.21
CA SER A 60 9.83 16.34 2.24
C SER A 60 10.83 15.36 2.86
N ALA A 61 12.04 15.36 2.33
CA ALA A 61 13.18 14.65 2.94
C ALA A 61 13.70 15.37 4.21
N GLY A 62 13.24 16.61 4.50
CA GLY A 62 13.72 17.40 5.62
C GLY A 62 15.24 17.61 5.58
N ASP A 63 15.87 17.57 6.76
CA ASP A 63 17.32 17.70 6.93
C ASP A 63 18.08 16.36 6.71
N SER A 64 17.41 15.32 6.19
CA SER A 64 18.06 14.06 5.86
C SER A 64 18.90 14.19 4.59
N LYS A 65 19.85 13.28 4.39
CA LYS A 65 20.63 13.19 3.15
C LYS A 65 19.92 12.38 2.05
N ALA A 66 18.62 12.13 2.20
CA ALA A 66 17.86 11.35 1.22
C ALA A 66 17.65 12.16 -0.07
N GLU A 67 17.93 11.53 -1.20
CA GLU A 67 17.66 12.07 -2.54
C GLU A 67 16.17 11.86 -2.86
N THR A 68 15.43 12.93 -3.13
CA THR A 68 14.02 12.84 -3.51
C THR A 68 13.91 12.49 -4.98
N ALA A 69 13.13 11.42 -5.29
CA ALA A 69 12.76 11.04 -6.64
C ALA A 69 11.24 11.04 -6.79
N GLU A 70 10.75 11.64 -7.87
CA GLU A 70 9.33 11.73 -8.16
C GLU A 70 8.93 10.73 -9.24
N PHE A 71 7.81 10.06 -8.99
CA PHE A 71 7.21 9.12 -9.92
C PHE A 71 5.76 9.49 -10.17
N ASP A 72 5.28 9.21 -11.38
CA ASP A 72 3.89 9.40 -11.77
C ASP A 72 3.43 8.26 -12.69
N GLY A 73 2.12 8.09 -12.77
CA GLY A 73 1.51 7.10 -13.64
C GLY A 73 0.63 6.09 -12.90
N PRO A 74 0.01 5.19 -13.68
CA PRO A 74 -0.82 4.12 -13.12
C PRO A 74 0.04 3.07 -12.42
N HIS A 75 -0.62 2.16 -11.68
CA HIS A 75 0.06 0.97 -11.19
C HIS A 75 0.80 0.25 -12.34
N PRO A 76 2.07 -0.14 -12.21
CA PRO A 76 2.86 -0.30 -10.96
C PRO A 76 3.79 0.87 -10.59
N ALA A 77 3.51 2.12 -10.99
CA ALA A 77 4.40 3.25 -10.72
C ALA A 77 4.75 3.43 -9.23
N GLY A 78 3.86 3.03 -8.31
CA GLY A 78 4.08 3.11 -6.86
C GLY A 78 4.73 1.88 -6.23
N LEU A 79 5.18 0.90 -7.02
CA LEU A 79 5.88 -0.26 -6.48
C LEU A 79 7.36 0.02 -6.25
N ALA A 80 7.89 -0.43 -5.13
CA ALA A 80 9.31 -0.31 -4.80
C ALA A 80 10.22 -0.92 -5.87
N GLY A 81 9.80 -2.03 -6.49
CA GLY A 81 10.53 -2.65 -7.60
C GLY A 81 10.68 -1.73 -8.82
N THR A 82 9.67 -0.94 -9.14
CA THR A 82 9.72 0.06 -10.21
C THR A 82 10.75 1.15 -9.88
N HIS A 83 10.72 1.66 -8.65
CA HIS A 83 11.66 2.68 -8.20
C HIS A 83 13.12 2.18 -8.23
N VAL A 84 13.34 0.96 -7.73
CA VAL A 84 14.65 0.31 -7.77
C VAL A 84 15.16 0.16 -9.20
N HIS A 85 14.29 -0.29 -10.12
CA HIS A 85 14.65 -0.48 -11.52
C HIS A 85 15.19 0.79 -12.19
N TYR A 86 14.53 1.93 -11.92
CA TYR A 86 14.89 3.19 -12.59
C TYR A 86 16.03 3.96 -11.92
N LEU A 87 16.21 3.85 -10.61
CA LEU A 87 17.18 4.67 -9.87
C LEU A 87 18.49 3.95 -9.59
N ASP A 88 18.39 2.70 -9.13
CA ASP A 88 19.57 1.94 -8.71
C ASP A 88 19.30 0.43 -8.77
N PRO A 89 19.28 -0.16 -9.99
CA PRO A 89 18.85 -1.54 -10.19
C PRO A 89 19.77 -2.55 -9.49
N VAL A 90 19.14 -3.60 -8.98
CA VAL A 90 19.82 -4.74 -8.35
C VAL A 90 20.53 -5.61 -9.38
N GLY A 91 21.53 -6.35 -8.90
CA GLY A 91 22.28 -7.31 -9.69
C GLY A 91 22.79 -8.45 -8.80
N ALA A 92 23.50 -9.42 -9.39
CA ALA A 92 23.95 -10.61 -8.68
C ALA A 92 24.80 -10.33 -7.43
N LYS A 93 25.50 -9.19 -7.40
CA LYS A 93 26.39 -8.77 -6.30
C LYS A 93 25.91 -7.50 -5.57
N LYS A 94 24.71 -7.02 -5.89
CA LYS A 94 24.19 -5.76 -5.37
C LYS A 94 22.87 -5.97 -4.65
N THR A 95 22.82 -5.59 -3.39
CA THR A 95 21.64 -5.65 -2.54
C THR A 95 21.14 -4.25 -2.25
N VAL A 96 19.84 -4.01 -2.39
CA VAL A 96 19.17 -2.79 -1.95
C VAL A 96 18.10 -3.14 -0.93
N TRP A 97 17.76 -2.20 -0.06
CA TRP A 97 16.64 -2.34 0.87
C TRP A 97 15.51 -1.43 0.47
N THR A 98 14.29 -1.90 0.73
CA THR A 98 13.07 -1.10 0.56
C THR A 98 12.35 -0.99 1.88
N VAL A 99 11.89 0.22 2.22
CA VAL A 99 11.18 0.52 3.46
C VAL A 99 9.93 1.33 3.09
N ASN A 100 8.77 0.98 3.64
CA ASN A 100 7.58 1.78 3.43
C ASN A 100 7.55 3.00 4.35
N TYR A 101 6.78 4.02 4.00
CA TYR A 101 6.71 5.29 4.72
C TYR A 101 6.27 5.15 6.19
N GLN A 102 5.38 4.19 6.52
CA GLN A 102 4.94 3.98 7.90
C GLN A 102 6.00 3.28 8.74
N ASP A 103 6.81 2.43 8.14
CA ASP A 103 7.96 1.85 8.84
C ASP A 103 9.03 2.91 9.11
N VAL A 104 9.22 3.87 8.21
CA VAL A 104 10.11 5.02 8.45
C VAL A 104 9.62 5.86 9.62
N ILE A 105 8.31 6.14 9.69
CA ILE A 105 7.68 6.82 10.83
C ILE A 105 7.93 6.04 12.14
N ALA A 106 7.71 4.73 12.11
CA ALA A 106 7.91 3.87 13.28
C ALA A 106 9.38 3.86 13.74
N ILE A 107 10.34 3.82 12.80
CA ILE A 107 11.79 3.92 13.11
C ILE A 107 12.09 5.26 13.80
N GLY A 108 11.62 6.37 13.23
CA GLY A 108 11.84 7.70 13.80
C GLY A 108 11.26 7.82 15.20
N LYS A 109 10.02 7.40 15.39
CA LYS A 109 9.36 7.41 16.70
C LYS A 109 10.08 6.54 17.73
N THR A 110 10.44 5.32 17.35
CA THR A 110 11.14 4.39 18.24
C THR A 110 12.47 4.95 18.71
N LEU A 111 13.25 5.57 17.82
CA LEU A 111 14.55 6.13 18.16
C LEU A 111 14.46 7.40 19.01
N THR A 112 13.38 8.16 18.90
CA THR A 112 13.19 9.38 19.72
C THR A 112 12.54 9.11 21.06
N SER A 113 11.61 8.14 21.14
CA SER A 113 10.89 7.84 22.40
C SER A 113 11.52 6.70 23.21
N GLY A 114 12.31 5.83 22.58
CA GLY A 114 12.79 4.59 23.20
C GLY A 114 11.73 3.47 23.26
N GLU A 115 10.51 3.70 22.76
CA GLU A 115 9.43 2.74 22.76
C GLU A 115 9.13 2.27 21.34
N LEU A 116 8.89 0.96 21.17
CA LEU A 116 8.55 0.38 19.87
C LEU A 116 7.18 0.88 19.39
N ASP A 117 7.15 1.51 18.22
CA ASP A 117 5.90 1.95 17.60
C ASP A 117 5.32 0.86 16.68
N ASN A 118 4.26 0.24 17.14
CA ASN A 118 3.51 -0.77 16.38
C ASN A 118 2.26 -0.20 15.69
N SER A 119 2.03 1.11 15.77
CA SER A 119 0.86 1.75 15.17
C SER A 119 0.88 1.64 13.64
N ARG A 120 -0.31 1.48 13.06
CA ARG A 120 -0.53 1.48 11.60
C ARG A 120 -1.78 2.27 11.26
N VAL A 121 -1.71 2.99 10.16
CA VAL A 121 -2.88 3.56 9.49
C VAL A 121 -3.17 2.70 8.27
N VAL A 122 -4.35 2.11 8.21
CA VAL A 122 -4.76 1.26 7.10
C VAL A 122 -6.02 1.82 6.43
N ALA A 123 -6.08 1.69 5.11
CA ALA A 123 -7.28 2.02 4.36
C ALA A 123 -8.24 0.83 4.40
N ILE A 124 -9.46 1.02 4.89
CA ILE A 124 -10.55 0.07 4.71
C ILE A 124 -11.36 0.53 3.51
N GLY A 125 -11.49 -0.31 2.51
CA GLY A 125 -12.20 0.02 1.27
C GLY A 125 -12.71 -1.21 0.53
N GLY A 126 -13.37 -0.97 -0.58
CA GLY A 126 -13.93 -2.00 -1.44
C GLY A 126 -15.45 -1.91 -1.58
N PRO A 127 -16.05 -2.64 -2.53
CA PRO A 127 -17.49 -2.57 -2.83
C PRO A 127 -18.34 -3.04 -1.65
N ALA A 128 -17.81 -3.93 -0.79
CA ALA A 128 -18.49 -4.43 0.39
C ALA A 128 -18.21 -3.60 1.67
N ALA A 129 -17.46 -2.50 1.58
CA ALA A 129 -17.25 -1.61 2.73
C ALA A 129 -18.45 -0.68 2.93
N LYS A 130 -18.94 -0.56 4.18
CA LYS A 130 -19.99 0.40 4.55
C LYS A 130 -19.49 1.83 4.49
N ASN A 131 -18.35 2.09 5.12
CA ASN A 131 -17.74 3.41 5.23
C ASN A 131 -16.24 3.34 4.88
N PRO A 132 -15.86 3.47 3.60
CA PRO A 132 -14.47 3.52 3.21
C PRO A 132 -13.73 4.67 3.90
N ARG A 133 -12.66 4.36 4.65
CA ARG A 133 -11.88 5.36 5.40
C ARG A 133 -10.53 4.84 5.85
N LEU A 134 -9.71 5.73 6.34
CA LEU A 134 -8.48 5.39 7.06
C LEU A 134 -8.78 5.09 8.54
N VAL A 135 -8.17 4.03 9.05
CA VAL A 135 -8.33 3.58 10.45
C VAL A 135 -6.97 3.42 11.08
N ARG A 136 -6.83 3.85 12.33
CA ARG A 136 -5.65 3.52 13.14
C ARG A 136 -5.82 2.16 13.77
N THR A 137 -4.78 1.36 13.67
CA THR A 137 -4.70 0.04 14.25
C THR A 137 -3.25 -0.28 14.63
N VAL A 138 -2.93 -1.54 14.81
CA VAL A 138 -1.57 -2.03 15.10
C VAL A 138 -1.16 -3.09 14.09
N VAL A 139 0.14 -3.31 13.97
CA VAL A 139 0.68 -4.43 13.19
C VAL A 139 0.12 -5.74 13.74
N GLY A 140 -0.39 -6.60 12.86
CA GLY A 140 -0.97 -7.89 13.26
C GLY A 140 -2.35 -7.81 13.92
N ALA A 141 -3.08 -6.70 13.76
CA ALA A 141 -4.46 -6.59 14.26
C ALA A 141 -5.35 -7.69 13.69
N ASP A 142 -6.28 -8.20 14.50
CA ASP A 142 -7.28 -9.17 14.06
C ASP A 142 -8.24 -8.50 13.06
N LEU A 143 -8.29 -9.03 11.85
CA LEU A 143 -9.12 -8.49 10.78
C LEU A 143 -10.61 -8.81 10.97
N THR A 144 -10.95 -9.83 11.73
CA THR A 144 -12.33 -10.14 12.09
C THR A 144 -12.93 -9.04 12.95
N GLU A 145 -12.19 -8.64 13.99
CA GLU A 145 -12.58 -7.54 14.87
C GLU A 145 -12.55 -6.19 14.13
N LEU A 146 -11.47 -5.91 13.41
CA LEU A 146 -11.28 -4.65 12.69
C LEU A 146 -12.37 -4.39 11.66
N THR A 147 -12.92 -5.43 11.03
CA THR A 147 -13.92 -5.32 9.97
C THR A 147 -15.35 -5.67 10.41
N ALA A 148 -15.58 -5.99 11.67
CA ALA A 148 -16.87 -6.48 12.15
C ALA A 148 -18.04 -5.53 11.82
N SER A 149 -17.86 -4.24 12.03
CA SER A 149 -18.88 -3.20 11.74
C SER A 149 -18.79 -2.61 10.33
N GLU A 150 -17.76 -2.97 9.57
CA GLU A 150 -17.42 -2.33 8.30
C GLU A 150 -18.03 -3.03 7.08
N LYS A 151 -18.46 -4.28 7.23
CA LYS A 151 -18.98 -5.11 6.15
C LYS A 151 -20.43 -4.79 5.84
N LYS A 152 -20.78 -4.63 4.57
CA LYS A 152 -22.16 -4.66 4.09
C LYS A 152 -22.78 -6.04 4.30
N ASP A 153 -24.11 -6.13 4.15
CA ASP A 153 -24.80 -7.41 4.19
C ASP A 153 -24.38 -8.27 2.99
N GLY A 154 -24.36 -9.59 3.21
CA GLY A 154 -23.95 -10.58 2.19
C GLY A 154 -22.71 -11.36 2.58
N ASP A 155 -22.28 -12.22 1.67
CA ASP A 155 -21.04 -13.00 1.81
C ASP A 155 -19.84 -12.13 1.41
N VAL A 156 -19.09 -11.66 2.40
CA VAL A 156 -18.00 -10.70 2.20
C VAL A 156 -16.66 -11.36 2.43
N ARG A 157 -15.80 -11.32 1.42
CA ARG A 157 -14.39 -11.68 1.52
C ARG A 157 -13.59 -10.52 2.09
N VAL A 158 -12.88 -10.77 3.16
CA VAL A 158 -11.91 -9.84 3.74
C VAL A 158 -10.53 -10.18 3.19
N VAL A 159 -9.86 -9.20 2.61
CA VAL A 159 -8.50 -9.33 2.08
C VAL A 159 -7.57 -8.44 2.88
N SER A 160 -6.55 -9.03 3.50
CA SER A 160 -5.42 -8.28 4.07
C SER A 160 -4.54 -7.81 2.93
N GLY A 161 -4.50 -6.51 2.68
CA GLY A 161 -3.81 -5.92 1.55
C GLY A 161 -4.72 -5.54 0.37
N SER A 162 -4.10 -5.29 -0.76
CA SER A 162 -4.75 -4.91 -2.02
C SER A 162 -5.38 -6.13 -2.72
N VAL A 163 -6.34 -5.88 -3.58
CA VAL A 163 -6.90 -6.92 -4.49
C VAL A 163 -5.85 -7.50 -5.45
N LEU A 164 -4.72 -6.81 -5.66
CA LEU A 164 -3.65 -7.25 -6.57
C LEU A 164 -2.61 -8.15 -5.88
N ASN A 165 -2.33 -7.93 -4.60
CA ASN A 165 -1.23 -8.59 -3.89
C ASN A 165 -1.58 -9.00 -2.45
N GLY A 166 -2.84 -8.86 -2.05
CA GLY A 166 -3.30 -9.22 -0.72
C GLY A 166 -3.56 -10.71 -0.54
N THR A 167 -3.86 -11.08 0.69
CA THR A 167 -4.19 -12.46 1.09
C THR A 167 -5.55 -12.50 1.75
N THR A 168 -6.39 -13.48 1.41
CA THR A 168 -7.69 -13.68 2.06
C THR A 168 -7.49 -13.91 3.57
N ALA A 169 -8.21 -13.13 4.38
CA ALA A 169 -8.12 -13.17 5.84
C ALA A 169 -8.91 -14.37 6.40
N GLN A 170 -8.30 -15.55 6.37
CA GLN A 170 -8.88 -16.77 6.92
C GLN A 170 -7.83 -17.58 7.69
N GLY A 171 -8.24 -18.24 8.77
CA GLY A 171 -7.37 -19.06 9.60
C GLY A 171 -6.14 -18.29 10.09
N VAL A 172 -4.95 -18.80 9.80
CA VAL A 172 -3.69 -18.16 10.21
C VAL A 172 -3.42 -16.83 9.54
N HIS A 173 -4.11 -16.51 8.45
CA HIS A 173 -4.04 -15.22 7.74
C HIS A 173 -5.12 -14.22 8.18
N GLY A 174 -5.85 -14.50 9.25
CA GLY A 174 -6.90 -13.64 9.81
C GLY A 174 -6.38 -12.33 10.42
N PHE A 175 -5.09 -12.09 10.37
CA PHE A 175 -4.42 -10.92 10.94
C PHE A 175 -3.85 -10.01 9.87
N LEU A 176 -3.75 -8.71 10.19
CA LEU A 176 -3.16 -7.72 9.29
C LEU A 176 -1.70 -8.11 8.97
N GLY A 177 -1.42 -8.35 7.69
CA GLY A 177 -0.08 -8.69 7.23
C GLY A 177 0.93 -7.57 7.51
N ARG A 178 2.16 -7.94 7.84
CA ARG A 178 3.24 -7.02 8.25
C ARG A 178 3.45 -5.86 7.26
N PHE A 179 3.29 -6.11 5.98
CA PHE A 179 3.53 -5.13 4.91
C PHE A 179 2.23 -4.60 4.28
N HIS A 180 1.06 -4.98 4.80
CA HIS A 180 -0.21 -4.53 4.28
C HIS A 180 -0.63 -3.21 4.93
N LEU A 181 -1.00 -2.22 4.10
CA LEU A 181 -1.43 -0.89 4.50
C LEU A 181 -2.89 -0.62 4.16
N GLN A 182 -3.60 -1.66 3.73
CA GLN A 182 -5.03 -1.61 3.44
C GLN A 182 -5.71 -2.94 3.73
N VAL A 183 -7.04 -2.87 3.87
CA VAL A 183 -7.93 -4.02 3.98
C VAL A 183 -9.04 -3.84 2.95
N SER A 184 -9.15 -4.79 2.03
CA SER A 184 -10.13 -4.77 0.96
C SER A 184 -11.31 -5.67 1.29
N LEU A 185 -12.54 -5.12 1.21
CA LEU A 185 -13.78 -5.83 1.46
C LEU A 185 -14.50 -6.05 0.12
N LEU A 186 -14.59 -7.30 -0.30
CA LEU A 186 -15.15 -7.72 -1.58
C LEU A 186 -16.42 -8.55 -1.34
N LEU A 187 -17.38 -8.43 -2.23
CA LEU A 187 -18.49 -9.40 -2.28
C LEU A 187 -17.97 -10.71 -2.89
N GLU A 188 -18.40 -11.84 -2.32
CA GLU A 188 -18.08 -13.13 -2.89
C GLU A 188 -19.01 -13.39 -4.07
N GLY A 189 -18.51 -13.24 -5.28
CA GLY A 189 -19.29 -13.31 -6.52
C GLY A 189 -19.84 -14.71 -6.85
N LYS A 190 -20.68 -15.27 -5.96
CA LYS A 190 -21.29 -16.60 -6.15
C LYS A 190 -22.54 -16.57 -7.02
N GLU A 191 -23.07 -15.39 -7.33
CA GLU A 191 -24.27 -15.25 -8.14
C GLU A 191 -23.98 -15.54 -9.61
N LYS A 192 -24.72 -16.51 -10.17
CA LYS A 192 -24.66 -16.80 -11.60
C LYS A 192 -25.63 -15.90 -12.35
N VAL A 193 -25.11 -15.06 -13.21
CA VAL A 193 -25.93 -14.23 -14.12
C VAL A 193 -26.39 -15.09 -15.28
N LEU A 194 -27.70 -15.35 -15.40
CA LEU A 194 -28.28 -16.09 -16.51
C LEU A 194 -27.99 -15.36 -17.83
N PHE A 195 -27.42 -16.07 -18.82
CA PHE A 195 -26.98 -15.49 -20.09
C PHE A 195 -26.04 -14.28 -19.96
N GLY A 196 -25.25 -14.18 -18.89
CA GLY A 196 -24.32 -13.07 -18.66
C GLY A 196 -23.34 -12.80 -19.80
N TRP A 197 -23.02 -13.82 -20.59
CA TRP A 197 -22.18 -13.73 -21.80
C TRP A 197 -22.88 -13.06 -22.99
N LEU A 198 -24.20 -12.94 -22.99
CA LEU A 198 -24.97 -12.22 -24.02
C LEU A 198 -25.24 -10.75 -23.64
N THR A 199 -24.98 -10.37 -22.39
CA THR A 199 -25.23 -9.00 -21.95
C THR A 199 -24.15 -8.05 -22.46
N PRO A 200 -24.50 -6.82 -22.90
CA PRO A 200 -23.52 -5.83 -23.34
C PRO A 200 -22.49 -5.47 -22.28
N GLY A 201 -22.82 -5.64 -20.97
CA GLY A 201 -21.90 -5.45 -19.85
C GLY A 201 -21.33 -4.04 -19.77
N SER A 202 -22.20 -3.02 -19.70
CA SER A 202 -21.80 -1.62 -19.56
C SER A 202 -21.10 -1.30 -18.24
N ASP A 203 -21.30 -2.14 -17.25
CA ASP A 203 -20.74 -2.11 -15.90
C ASP A 203 -19.57 -3.09 -15.69
N LYS A 204 -19.20 -3.82 -16.74
CA LYS A 204 -18.16 -4.85 -16.66
C LYS A 204 -16.86 -4.39 -17.31
N HIS A 205 -15.75 -4.74 -16.68
CA HIS A 205 -14.42 -4.59 -17.23
C HIS A 205 -13.99 -5.86 -17.99
N SER A 206 -13.30 -5.69 -19.10
CA SER A 206 -12.57 -6.78 -19.75
C SER A 206 -11.31 -6.27 -20.41
N VAL A 207 -10.25 -7.04 -20.31
CA VAL A 207 -8.96 -6.73 -20.92
C VAL A 207 -9.07 -6.72 -22.46
N THR A 208 -9.86 -7.61 -23.03
CA THR A 208 -10.07 -7.76 -24.47
C THR A 208 -11.08 -6.76 -25.06
N ARG A 209 -11.61 -5.85 -24.24
CA ARG A 209 -12.66 -4.89 -24.62
C ARG A 209 -13.93 -5.54 -25.19
N ALA A 210 -14.27 -6.74 -24.71
CA ALA A 210 -15.44 -7.48 -25.18
C ALA A 210 -16.77 -6.86 -24.72
N TYR A 211 -16.75 -6.15 -23.56
CA TYR A 211 -17.93 -5.50 -23.02
C TYR A 211 -17.99 -4.00 -23.34
N THR A 212 -19.20 -3.46 -23.39
CA THR A 212 -19.43 -2.03 -23.64
C THR A 212 -18.99 -1.12 -22.49
N GLY A 213 -18.61 -1.69 -21.34
CA GLY A 213 -18.04 -0.95 -20.20
C GLY A 213 -16.79 -0.13 -20.55
N HIS A 214 -16.05 -0.51 -21.62
CA HIS A 214 -14.90 0.29 -22.07
C HIS A 214 -15.30 1.65 -22.70
N PHE A 215 -16.55 1.84 -23.08
CA PHE A 215 -17.07 3.12 -23.53
C PHE A 215 -17.62 3.97 -22.38
N SER A 216 -17.81 3.38 -21.16
CA SER A 216 -18.28 4.13 -20.00
C SER A 216 -17.19 5.06 -19.47
N GLY A 217 -17.57 6.23 -18.98
CA GLY A 217 -16.65 7.16 -18.30
C GLY A 217 -16.21 6.68 -16.92
N SER A 218 -16.85 5.63 -16.39
CA SER A 218 -16.48 5.03 -15.11
C SER A 218 -15.16 4.27 -15.25
N LYS A 219 -14.26 4.52 -14.29
CA LYS A 219 -13.00 3.77 -14.14
C LYS A 219 -13.00 2.87 -12.91
N GLN A 220 -14.17 2.66 -12.31
CA GLN A 220 -14.36 1.83 -11.12
C GLN A 220 -15.22 0.64 -11.49
N PHE A 221 -14.70 -0.55 -11.31
CA PHE A 221 -15.37 -1.81 -11.55
C PHE A 221 -15.18 -2.72 -10.34
N ASP A 222 -16.21 -3.54 -10.03
CA ASP A 222 -16.07 -4.54 -8.98
C ASP A 222 -15.11 -5.64 -9.42
N MET A 223 -14.18 -5.96 -8.53
CA MET A 223 -13.17 -7.00 -8.73
C MET A 223 -13.57 -8.28 -7.99
N THR A 224 -14.73 -8.85 -8.33
CA THR A 224 -15.28 -10.08 -7.73
C THR A 224 -15.07 -11.30 -8.60
#